data_296f4e0b0f53e53abb1eaedfe7e93f9d
#
_entry.id   296f4e0b0f53e53abb1eaedfe7e93f9d
#
_cell.length_a   1.000
_cell.length_b   1.000
_cell.length_c   1.000
_cell.angle_alpha   90.00
_cell.angle_beta   90.00
_cell.angle_gamma   90.00
#
_symmetry.space_group_name_H-M   'P 1'
#
loop_
_entity.id
_entity.type
_entity.pdbx_description
1 polymer ?
#
loop_
_entity_poly.entity_id
_entity_poly.type
_entity_poly.pdbx_seq_one_letter_code
_entity_poly.pdbx_strand_id
1 'polypeptide(L)'
;MQKKYIALFLVLAVIISCFTACSANSTDAEITTAVSTTAKQKDNTTFKLSYTQADSLDPFKAQTQNNQVLASLVFESLFDIDENYETVTNIATGYAFTDKTTLRVDINPKLKFSDGSSIDGEDVAYSVNAAKKSPAYGSSLGCIDYASAQGNSVTISLNYANPYAVNLLTFPIASVNDDRDGYPIGSGRYVYKNDNGKVVLKATEENGFDPYITTITLVNIAAADSIDNAVNIGNISFAFRDMSSDTSKRLSCAKKAVAMNNLVFLGVNSYSGITSDPQIRQAISLALDRTVLAESAYSGYADAAVSIFHPSFKSAGDVTLFSDSADTAMAKQAANQSGIDGKDLSLSVLVDTNENKFACANLIKTQLEAAGFSIKIEKESVKEYRRRISKGEFDLYVGEIKLADDMCLYPFFDKSGGARYGINLKKLSCDDIYSQYLSGEAELGKFVLAFNDEMPYIPLLYKKGMICYSKALKGDMQGYYGNFFSNIDSWNFTS
;
A
#
# COMPACT_ATOMS: atom_id res chain seq x y z
N MET A 1 -0.96 14.00 -57.74
CA MET A 1 -0.94 15.04 -56.71
C MET A 1 -2.10 16.07 -56.80
N GLN A 2 -2.86 16.14 -57.87
CA GLN A 2 -3.95 17.13 -58.05
C GLN A 2 -5.30 16.78 -57.34
N LYS A 3 -5.56 15.52 -57.02
CA LYS A 3 -6.83 15.10 -56.38
C LYS A 3 -6.94 15.35 -54.88
N LYS A 4 -5.82 15.63 -54.17
CA LYS A 4 -5.84 15.91 -52.72
C LYS A 4 -6.11 17.36 -52.38
N TYR A 5 -5.92 18.28 -53.30
CA TYR A 5 -6.15 19.71 -53.06
C TYR A 5 -7.59 20.14 -53.33
N ILE A 6 -8.35 19.40 -54.13
CA ILE A 6 -9.76 19.68 -54.42
C ILE A 6 -10.65 19.35 -53.23
N ALA A 7 -10.32 18.30 -52.45
CA ALA A 7 -11.05 17.94 -51.22
C ALA A 7 -10.84 18.96 -50.09
N LEU A 8 -9.67 19.59 -50.02
CA LEU A 8 -9.35 20.58 -48.99
C LEU A 8 -10.04 21.92 -49.24
N PHE A 9 -10.27 22.29 -50.54
CA PHE A 9 -10.98 23.54 -50.89
C PHE A 9 -12.48 23.45 -50.67
N LEU A 10 -13.09 22.26 -50.79
CA LEU A 10 -14.51 22.05 -50.53
C LEU A 10 -14.87 22.09 -49.03
N VAL A 11 -13.97 21.67 -48.15
CA VAL A 11 -14.17 21.76 -46.70
C VAL A 11 -14.01 23.21 -46.20
N LEU A 12 -13.15 24.00 -46.82
CA LEU A 12 -12.97 25.42 -46.46
C LEU A 12 -14.15 26.31 -46.93
N ALA A 13 -14.80 25.94 -48.04
CA ALA A 13 -15.97 26.71 -48.57
C ALA A 13 -17.25 26.53 -47.70
N VAL A 14 -17.38 25.41 -46.97
CA VAL A 14 -18.54 25.16 -46.07
C VAL A 14 -18.41 25.90 -44.74
N ILE A 15 -17.18 26.22 -44.30
CA ILE A 15 -16.95 26.94 -43.04
C ILE A 15 -17.18 28.48 -43.21
N ILE A 16 -17.08 29.03 -44.43
CA ILE A 16 -17.22 30.46 -44.69
C ILE A 16 -18.70 30.89 -44.89
N SER A 17 -19.62 29.95 -45.10
CA SER A 17 -21.04 30.27 -45.34
C SER A 17 -21.89 30.41 -44.06
N CYS A 18 -21.32 30.28 -42.87
CA CYS A 18 -22.07 30.45 -41.62
C CYS A 18 -21.90 31.80 -40.91
N PHE A 19 -21.21 32.78 -41.52
CA PHE A 19 -20.91 34.07 -40.86
C PHE A 19 -21.53 35.30 -41.52
N THR A 20 -22.59 35.15 -42.32
CA THR A 20 -23.28 36.33 -42.86
C THR A 20 -24.78 36.24 -42.68
N ALA A 21 -25.26 36.51 -41.48
CA ALA A 21 -26.61 37.07 -41.26
C ALA A 21 -26.71 37.44 -39.75
N CYS A 22 -26.55 38.73 -39.49
CA CYS A 22 -27.37 39.57 -38.64
C CYS A 22 -26.58 40.81 -38.19
N SER A 23 -26.76 41.86 -38.94
CA SER A 23 -26.49 43.21 -38.47
C SER A 23 -27.85 43.91 -38.42
N ALA A 24 -28.34 44.23 -37.23
CA ALA A 24 -29.16 45.43 -36.96
C ALA A 24 -29.52 45.49 -35.44
N ASN A 25 -29.12 46.61 -34.88
CA ASN A 25 -29.68 47.33 -33.72
C ASN A 25 -29.33 46.92 -32.31
N SER A 26 -28.47 47.76 -31.77
CA SER A 26 -28.18 48.17 -30.39
C SER A 26 -29.35 48.12 -29.41
N THR A 27 -29.13 47.41 -28.31
CA THR A 27 -29.38 47.88 -26.93
C THR A 27 -28.51 47.07 -26.01
N ASP A 28 -27.76 47.75 -25.16
CA ASP A 28 -26.90 47.16 -24.14
C ASP A 28 -27.73 46.25 -23.18
N ALA A 29 -27.52 44.95 -23.29
CA ALA A 29 -27.90 44.01 -22.26
C ALA A 29 -26.63 43.23 -21.88
N GLU A 30 -26.15 43.50 -20.69
CA GLU A 30 -25.13 42.66 -20.04
C GLU A 30 -25.58 41.20 -20.10
N ILE A 31 -24.91 40.39 -20.90
CA ILE A 31 -25.05 38.96 -20.90
C ILE A 31 -24.24 38.45 -19.70
N THR A 32 -24.85 38.45 -18.53
CA THR A 32 -24.43 37.60 -17.43
C THR A 32 -24.62 36.16 -17.90
N THR A 33 -23.55 35.52 -18.36
CA THR A 33 -23.47 34.07 -18.47
C THR A 33 -23.63 33.48 -17.06
N ALA A 34 -24.88 33.20 -16.68
CA ALA A 34 -25.16 32.36 -15.55
C ALA A 34 -24.55 30.98 -15.85
N VAL A 35 -23.38 30.71 -15.28
CA VAL A 35 -22.89 29.33 -15.14
C VAL A 35 -23.94 28.64 -14.29
N SER A 36 -24.80 27.86 -14.93
CA SER A 36 -25.75 26.97 -14.26
C SER A 36 -24.88 25.91 -13.57
N THR A 37 -24.47 26.16 -12.33
CA THR A 37 -23.98 25.11 -11.43
C THR A 37 -25.18 24.23 -11.13
N THR A 38 -25.33 23.15 -11.88
CA THR A 38 -26.29 22.09 -11.55
C THR A 38 -25.90 21.61 -10.15
N ALA A 39 -26.79 21.85 -9.17
CA ALA A 39 -26.55 21.40 -7.79
C ALA A 39 -26.32 19.89 -7.80
N LYS A 40 -25.30 19.43 -7.10
CA LYS A 40 -24.99 17.99 -6.95
C LYS A 40 -26.21 17.26 -6.42
N GLN A 41 -26.66 16.22 -7.10
CA GLN A 41 -27.70 15.33 -6.58
C GLN A 41 -27.09 14.51 -5.43
N LYS A 42 -27.52 14.78 -4.21
CA LYS A 42 -27.02 14.12 -3.00
C LYS A 42 -27.66 12.74 -2.80
N ASP A 43 -26.85 11.73 -2.48
CA ASP A 43 -27.30 10.40 -2.05
C ASP A 43 -27.14 10.26 -0.54
N ASN A 44 -28.18 9.84 0.14
CA ASN A 44 -28.20 9.70 1.61
C ASN A 44 -28.59 8.30 2.11
N THR A 45 -28.74 7.31 1.25
CA THR A 45 -29.29 6.00 1.66
C THR A 45 -28.63 4.80 1.00
N THR A 46 -27.98 4.96 -0.15
CA THR A 46 -27.59 3.84 -1.02
C THR A 46 -26.22 3.25 -0.64
N PHE A 47 -25.28 4.08 -0.21
CA PHE A 47 -23.92 3.61 0.10
C PHE A 47 -23.86 2.92 1.47
N LYS A 48 -23.36 1.68 1.48
CA LYS A 48 -23.29 0.85 2.69
C LYS A 48 -21.91 0.25 2.85
N LEU A 49 -21.37 0.31 4.06
CA LEU A 49 -20.09 -0.31 4.42
C LEU A 49 -20.26 -1.32 5.55
N SER A 50 -19.37 -2.29 5.63
CA SER A 50 -19.30 -3.22 6.75
C SER A 50 -18.63 -2.58 7.95
N TYR A 51 -19.09 -2.94 9.16
CA TYR A 51 -18.37 -2.71 10.42
C TYR A 51 -18.54 -3.93 11.34
N THR A 52 -17.76 -4.02 12.38
CA THR A 52 -17.85 -5.02 13.41
C THR A 52 -18.31 -4.38 14.72
N GLN A 53 -19.57 -4.58 15.08
CA GLN A 53 -20.17 -3.89 16.26
C GLN A 53 -19.51 -4.27 17.58
N ALA A 54 -18.96 -5.47 17.70
CA ALA A 54 -18.29 -5.95 18.90
C ALA A 54 -16.86 -5.41 19.06
N ASP A 55 -16.35 -4.69 18.05
CA ASP A 55 -15.00 -4.10 18.04
C ASP A 55 -15.07 -2.59 18.20
N SER A 56 -13.96 -1.98 18.63
CA SER A 56 -13.85 -0.55 18.86
C SER A 56 -13.97 0.26 17.56
N LEU A 57 -14.58 1.45 17.66
CA LEU A 57 -14.54 2.48 16.60
C LEU A 57 -13.44 3.52 16.86
N ASP A 58 -12.74 3.44 17.99
CA ASP A 58 -11.51 4.19 18.25
C ASP A 58 -10.41 3.70 17.29
N PRO A 59 -9.79 4.58 16.49
CA PRO A 59 -8.87 4.19 15.43
C PRO A 59 -7.61 3.49 15.96
N PHE A 60 -7.24 3.75 17.21
CA PHE A 60 -6.04 3.13 17.81
C PHE A 60 -6.34 1.83 18.56
N LYS A 61 -7.62 1.49 18.79
CA LYS A 61 -8.04 0.27 19.48
C LYS A 61 -8.73 -0.74 18.56
N ALA A 62 -9.17 -0.34 17.37
CA ALA A 62 -9.83 -1.20 16.41
C ALA A 62 -8.92 -2.38 16.00
N GLN A 63 -9.42 -3.60 16.10
CA GLN A 63 -8.70 -4.82 15.78
C GLN A 63 -9.13 -5.44 14.44
N THR A 64 -10.39 -5.19 14.04
CA THR A 64 -10.93 -5.73 12.79
C THR A 64 -10.63 -4.82 11.61
N GLN A 65 -10.32 -5.43 10.46
CA GLN A 65 -10.11 -4.69 9.21
C GLN A 65 -11.31 -3.81 8.84
N ASN A 66 -12.53 -4.27 9.10
CA ASN A 66 -13.74 -3.48 8.84
C ASN A 66 -13.70 -2.12 9.54
N ASN A 67 -13.40 -2.11 10.85
CA ASN A 67 -13.37 -0.86 11.63
C ASN A 67 -12.13 -0.02 11.33
N GLN A 68 -10.98 -0.66 11.05
CA GLN A 68 -9.77 0.05 10.63
C GLN A 68 -9.96 0.79 9.30
N VAL A 69 -10.66 0.18 8.32
CA VAL A 69 -10.98 0.82 7.03
C VAL A 69 -11.88 2.04 7.20
N LEU A 70 -12.83 2.02 8.15
CA LEU A 70 -13.70 3.16 8.43
C LEU A 70 -12.93 4.36 9.01
N ALA A 71 -11.79 4.13 9.65
CA ALA A 71 -11.01 5.20 10.27
C ALA A 71 -10.61 6.28 9.25
N SER A 72 -10.28 5.93 8.00
CA SER A 72 -9.93 6.88 6.94
C SER A 72 -11.09 7.76 6.44
N LEU A 73 -12.33 7.46 6.82
CA LEU A 73 -13.50 8.31 6.56
C LEU A 73 -13.75 9.31 7.70
N VAL A 74 -13.41 8.91 8.92
CA VAL A 74 -13.75 9.64 10.15
C VAL A 74 -12.60 10.49 10.66
N PHE A 75 -11.37 10.11 10.30
CA PHE A 75 -10.16 10.81 10.70
C PHE A 75 -9.29 11.11 9.48
N GLU A 76 -8.71 12.30 9.47
CA GLU A 76 -7.64 12.64 8.55
C GLU A 76 -6.28 12.29 9.17
N SER A 77 -5.28 12.10 8.32
CA SER A 77 -3.88 11.89 8.67
C SER A 77 -3.09 13.20 8.58
N LEU A 78 -1.83 13.20 9.06
CA LEU A 78 -0.93 14.34 8.81
C LEU A 78 -0.60 14.46 7.32
N PHE A 79 -0.31 13.34 6.71
CA PHE A 79 0.00 13.20 5.29
C PHE A 79 -0.75 12.01 4.72
N ASP A 80 -1.11 12.12 3.46
CA ASP A 80 -1.42 10.99 2.61
C ASP A 80 -0.17 10.63 1.77
N ILE A 81 -0.19 9.47 1.14
CA ILE A 81 0.75 9.08 0.10
C ILE A 81 0.00 8.82 -1.20
N ASP A 82 0.59 9.20 -2.32
CA ASP A 82 0.04 8.91 -3.64
C ASP A 82 0.41 7.50 -4.14
N GLU A 83 0.07 7.18 -5.38
CA GLU A 83 0.36 5.91 -6.04
C GLU A 83 1.87 5.66 -6.26
N ASN A 84 2.71 6.70 -6.14
CA ASN A 84 4.16 6.64 -6.25
C ASN A 84 4.85 6.65 -4.88
N TYR A 85 4.09 6.56 -3.80
CA TYR A 85 4.55 6.73 -2.40
C TYR A 85 5.16 8.12 -2.13
N GLU A 86 4.75 9.12 -2.89
CA GLU A 86 5.12 10.50 -2.61
C GLU A 86 4.16 11.09 -1.58
N THR A 87 4.73 11.87 -0.65
CA THR A 87 3.98 12.48 0.45
C THR A 87 3.07 13.60 -0.05
N VAL A 88 1.79 13.53 0.29
CA VAL A 88 0.78 14.55 0.04
C VAL A 88 0.36 15.17 1.38
N THR A 89 0.44 16.49 1.51
CA THR A 89 0.01 17.19 2.75
C THR A 89 -1.50 17.08 2.94
N ASN A 90 -1.93 16.82 4.20
CA ASN A 90 -3.34 16.78 4.59
C ASN A 90 -3.56 17.69 5.82
N ILE A 91 -3.49 17.20 7.07
CA ILE A 91 -3.50 18.08 8.26
C ILE A 91 -2.22 18.89 8.34
N ALA A 92 -1.08 18.34 7.93
CA ALA A 92 0.17 19.05 7.86
C ALA A 92 0.21 20.07 6.73
N THR A 93 0.87 21.21 6.94
CA THR A 93 1.18 22.20 5.89
C THR A 93 2.57 22.02 5.32
N GLY A 94 3.45 21.28 6.00
CA GLY A 94 4.80 20.97 5.57
C GLY A 94 5.59 20.27 6.67
N TYR A 95 6.81 19.87 6.31
CA TYR A 95 7.74 19.24 7.24
C TYR A 95 9.19 19.59 6.92
N ALA A 96 10.06 19.44 7.90
CA ALA A 96 11.51 19.55 7.72
C ALA A 96 12.25 18.66 8.71
N PHE A 97 13.31 17.99 8.24
CA PHE A 97 14.28 17.37 9.12
C PHE A 97 15.21 18.46 9.70
N THR A 98 15.23 18.59 11.03
CA THR A 98 16.14 19.51 11.72
C THR A 98 17.51 18.90 11.97
N ASP A 99 17.55 17.57 12.02
CA ASP A 99 18.76 16.73 11.95
C ASP A 99 18.37 15.35 11.40
N LYS A 100 19.31 14.37 11.36
CA LYS A 100 19.08 13.04 10.77
C LYS A 100 17.98 12.24 11.46
N THR A 101 17.62 12.55 12.70
CA THR A 101 16.68 11.79 13.54
C THR A 101 15.58 12.64 14.14
N THR A 102 15.44 13.88 13.72
CA THR A 102 14.43 14.80 14.23
C THR A 102 13.65 15.42 13.08
N LEU A 103 12.36 15.10 13.02
CA LEU A 103 11.41 15.60 12.04
C LEU A 103 10.47 16.60 12.70
N ARG A 104 10.41 17.81 12.17
CA ARG A 104 9.42 18.82 12.53
C ARG A 104 8.30 18.82 11.49
N VAL A 105 7.05 18.85 11.95
CA VAL A 105 5.84 18.94 11.11
C VAL A 105 5.03 20.16 11.56
N ASP A 106 4.63 21.00 10.62
CA ASP A 106 3.79 22.16 10.85
C ASP A 106 2.32 21.83 10.51
N ILE A 107 1.37 22.22 11.36
CA ILE A 107 -0.05 21.85 11.32
C ILE A 107 -0.86 23.02 10.80
N ASN A 108 -1.88 22.74 9.98
CA ASN A 108 -2.81 23.75 9.49
C ASN A 108 -3.75 24.23 10.63
N PRO A 109 -3.60 25.47 11.12
CA PRO A 109 -4.37 25.97 12.26
C PRO A 109 -5.84 26.24 11.96
N LYS A 110 -6.28 26.10 10.70
CA LYS A 110 -7.66 26.34 10.27
C LYS A 110 -8.53 25.10 10.34
N LEU A 111 -7.91 23.92 10.43
CA LEU A 111 -8.64 22.65 10.46
C LEU A 111 -9.26 22.41 11.85
N LYS A 112 -10.41 21.74 11.82
CA LYS A 112 -11.19 21.47 13.01
C LYS A 112 -11.63 20.03 13.08
N PHE A 113 -11.81 19.57 14.30
CA PHE A 113 -12.56 18.35 14.57
C PHE A 113 -14.06 18.54 14.30
N SER A 114 -14.78 17.44 14.22
CA SER A 114 -16.22 17.39 13.94
C SER A 114 -17.12 18.02 15.03
N ASP A 115 -16.57 18.38 16.17
CA ASP A 115 -17.22 19.11 17.24
C ASP A 115 -16.91 20.63 17.22
N GLY A 116 -16.10 21.09 16.26
CA GLY A 116 -15.69 22.47 16.07
C GLY A 116 -14.44 22.87 16.85
N SER A 117 -13.86 21.99 17.66
CA SER A 117 -12.57 22.24 18.33
C SER A 117 -11.43 22.28 17.31
N SER A 118 -10.37 23.04 17.60
CA SER A 118 -9.20 23.15 16.72
C SER A 118 -8.32 21.91 16.81
N ILE A 119 -7.68 21.55 15.71
CA ILE A 119 -6.63 20.53 15.67
C ILE A 119 -5.29 21.23 15.91
N ASP A 120 -4.52 20.77 16.89
CA ASP A 120 -3.23 21.36 17.24
C ASP A 120 -2.12 20.31 17.46
N GLY A 121 -0.95 20.77 17.91
CA GLY A 121 0.21 19.91 18.12
C GLY A 121 0.02 18.87 19.23
N GLU A 122 -0.83 19.13 20.24
CA GLU A 122 -1.07 18.18 21.32
C GLU A 122 -1.87 16.98 20.83
N ASP A 123 -2.87 17.21 19.96
CA ASP A 123 -3.64 16.15 19.30
C ASP A 123 -2.73 15.27 18.43
N VAL A 124 -1.83 15.92 17.67
CA VAL A 124 -0.89 15.19 16.81
C VAL A 124 0.11 14.41 17.64
N ALA A 125 0.71 14.99 18.68
CA ALA A 125 1.66 14.28 19.55
C ALA A 125 0.99 13.11 20.27
N TYR A 126 -0.24 13.29 20.74
CA TYR A 126 -1.07 12.22 21.30
C TYR A 126 -1.27 11.10 20.28
N SER A 127 -1.70 11.44 19.05
CA SER A 127 -2.02 10.48 18.01
C SER A 127 -0.81 9.67 17.57
N VAL A 128 0.38 10.28 17.40
CA VAL A 128 1.64 9.58 17.13
C VAL A 128 1.94 8.56 18.24
N ASN A 129 1.88 9.00 19.50
CA ASN A 129 2.21 8.13 20.63
C ASN A 129 1.15 7.03 20.86
N ALA A 130 -0.12 7.25 20.48
CA ALA A 130 -1.18 6.26 20.51
C ALA A 130 -1.05 5.26 19.36
N ALA A 131 -0.76 5.73 18.14
CA ALA A 131 -0.57 4.89 16.95
C ALA A 131 0.57 3.88 17.15
N LYS A 132 1.66 4.25 17.80
CA LYS A 132 2.76 3.34 18.15
C LYS A 132 2.32 2.13 18.99
N LYS A 133 1.25 2.25 19.77
CA LYS A 133 0.70 1.19 20.63
C LYS A 133 -0.50 0.49 20.00
N SER A 134 -0.95 0.99 18.86
CA SER A 134 -2.13 0.48 18.17
C SER A 134 -1.89 -0.89 17.53
N PRO A 135 -2.85 -1.81 17.57
CA PRO A 135 -2.78 -3.06 16.82
C PRO A 135 -2.78 -2.84 15.30
N ALA A 136 -3.33 -1.71 14.83
CA ALA A 136 -3.39 -1.38 13.40
C ALA A 136 -2.09 -0.79 12.85
N TYR A 137 -1.42 0.08 13.62
CA TYR A 137 -0.32 0.93 13.12
C TYR A 137 1.04 0.63 13.75
N GLY A 138 1.06 0.13 15.00
CA GLY A 138 2.28 0.05 15.82
C GLY A 138 3.41 -0.74 15.18
N SER A 139 3.10 -1.80 14.44
CA SER A 139 4.13 -2.61 13.76
C SER A 139 4.88 -1.88 12.64
N SER A 140 4.27 -0.85 12.05
CA SER A 140 4.86 -0.04 10.96
C SER A 140 5.65 1.16 11.47
N LEU A 141 5.49 1.54 12.75
CA LEU A 141 6.06 2.76 13.34
C LEU A 141 7.35 2.54 14.13
N GLY A 142 8.07 1.46 13.88
CA GLY A 142 9.33 1.14 14.59
C GLY A 142 10.42 2.20 14.44
N CYS A 143 10.40 2.99 13.37
CA CYS A 143 11.30 4.12 13.16
C CYS A 143 11.03 5.26 14.16
N ILE A 144 9.78 5.50 14.54
CA ILE A 144 9.38 6.61 15.40
C ILE A 144 9.67 6.28 16.86
N ASP A 145 10.37 7.16 17.56
CA ASP A 145 10.60 7.05 19.00
C ASP A 145 9.45 7.70 19.78
N TYR A 146 9.31 9.02 19.71
CA TYR A 146 8.21 9.75 20.36
C TYR A 146 7.88 11.04 19.60
N ALA A 147 6.76 11.67 19.95
CA ALA A 147 6.39 12.99 19.47
C ALA A 147 6.08 13.94 20.63
N SER A 148 6.41 15.20 20.45
CA SER A 148 6.12 16.29 21.40
C SER A 148 5.59 17.52 20.68
N ALA A 149 4.58 18.17 21.30
CA ALA A 149 3.91 19.34 20.77
C ALA A 149 4.69 20.64 21.02
N GLN A 150 4.58 21.58 20.08
CA GLN A 150 5.02 22.96 20.23
C GLN A 150 4.04 23.90 19.51
N GLY A 151 2.93 24.25 20.16
CA GLY A 151 1.85 25.01 19.53
C GLY A 151 1.27 24.29 18.32
N ASN A 152 1.27 24.93 17.15
CA ASN A 152 0.81 24.36 15.90
C ASN A 152 1.90 23.57 15.14
N SER A 153 2.90 23.07 15.83
CA SER A 153 3.89 22.17 15.26
C SER A 153 4.15 20.98 16.20
N VAL A 154 4.63 19.90 15.65
CA VAL A 154 5.06 18.72 16.38
C VAL A 154 6.49 18.37 15.99
N THR A 155 7.29 17.99 16.98
CA THR A 155 8.61 17.42 16.79
C THR A 155 8.53 15.92 17.02
N ILE A 156 8.96 15.14 16.02
CA ILE A 156 8.98 13.69 16.02
C ILE A 156 10.42 13.23 16.06
N SER A 157 10.79 12.50 17.10
CA SER A 157 12.10 11.88 17.24
C SER A 157 12.09 10.48 16.63
N LEU A 158 13.15 10.13 15.92
CA LEU A 158 13.32 8.85 15.26
C LEU A 158 14.39 8.01 15.99
N ASN A 159 14.20 6.70 16.03
CA ASN A 159 15.15 5.73 16.57
C ASN A 159 16.42 5.60 15.70
N TYR A 160 16.31 5.92 14.42
CA TYR A 160 17.40 5.90 13.44
C TYR A 160 17.09 6.87 12.30
N ALA A 161 18.11 7.28 11.57
CA ALA A 161 17.97 8.14 10.40
C ALA A 161 17.13 7.42 9.33
N ASN A 162 16.11 8.13 8.84
CA ASN A 162 15.24 7.62 7.78
C ASN A 162 14.64 8.80 7.00
N PRO A 163 15.13 9.11 5.79
CA PRO A 163 14.64 10.24 5.01
C PRO A 163 13.19 10.08 4.55
N TYR A 164 12.64 8.87 4.61
CA TYR A 164 11.28 8.52 4.23
C TYR A 164 10.33 8.40 5.42
N ALA A 165 10.76 8.76 6.63
CA ALA A 165 9.95 8.61 7.85
C ALA A 165 8.62 9.39 7.80
N VAL A 166 8.53 10.44 6.98
CA VAL A 166 7.30 11.20 6.75
C VAL A 166 6.17 10.32 6.18
N ASN A 167 6.50 9.32 5.35
CA ASN A 167 5.53 8.38 4.78
C ASN A 167 4.86 7.49 5.84
N LEU A 168 5.42 7.44 7.06
CA LEU A 168 4.81 6.70 8.17
C LEU A 168 3.67 7.48 8.85
N LEU A 169 3.49 8.77 8.56
CA LEU A 169 2.55 9.67 9.23
C LEU A 169 1.16 9.69 8.55
N THR A 170 0.71 8.53 8.09
CA THR A 170 -0.55 8.29 7.35
C THR A 170 -1.68 7.73 8.25
N PHE A 171 -1.47 7.67 9.57
CA PHE A 171 -2.45 7.19 10.53
C PHE A 171 -3.38 8.32 11.00
N PRO A 172 -4.55 7.98 11.59
CA PRO A 172 -5.54 8.94 12.08
C PRO A 172 -5.00 9.95 13.10
N ILE A 173 -5.44 11.20 12.97
CA ILE A 173 -5.27 12.23 14.01
C ILE A 173 -6.57 12.35 14.78
N ALA A 174 -6.52 12.04 16.07
CA ALA A 174 -7.64 12.06 17.01
C ALA A 174 -7.43 13.11 18.11
N SER A 175 -8.50 13.61 18.69
CA SER A 175 -8.43 14.58 19.77
C SER A 175 -7.90 13.95 21.06
N VAL A 176 -6.94 14.61 21.69
CA VAL A 176 -6.42 14.23 23.02
C VAL A 176 -7.48 14.39 24.12
N ASN A 177 -8.48 15.26 23.87
CA ASN A 177 -9.55 15.58 24.79
C ASN A 177 -10.83 14.76 24.58
N ASP A 178 -10.79 13.71 23.73
CA ASP A 178 -11.96 12.85 23.51
C ASP A 178 -12.08 11.80 24.63
N ASP A 179 -12.79 12.19 25.70
CA ASP A 179 -13.08 11.35 26.87
C ASP A 179 -14.49 10.73 26.85
N ARG A 180 -15.18 10.80 25.71
CA ARG A 180 -16.59 10.41 25.59
C ARG A 180 -16.75 8.89 25.51
N ASP A 181 -17.71 8.38 26.27
CA ASP A 181 -18.30 7.08 26.01
C ASP A 181 -19.17 7.15 24.75
N GLY A 182 -18.78 6.50 23.67
CA GLY A 182 -19.57 6.45 22.44
C GLY A 182 -18.76 6.58 21.17
N TYR A 183 -19.24 7.44 20.26
CA TYR A 183 -18.55 7.63 18.98
C TYR A 183 -17.41 8.64 19.12
N PRO A 184 -16.22 8.32 18.60
CA PRO A 184 -15.06 9.22 18.69
C PRO A 184 -15.27 10.53 17.90
N ILE A 185 -14.60 11.61 18.35
CA ILE A 185 -14.52 12.88 17.64
C ILE A 185 -13.58 12.68 16.43
N GLY A 186 -14.14 12.84 15.23
CA GLY A 186 -13.37 12.71 13.99
C GLY A 186 -12.76 14.03 13.55
N SER A 187 -11.61 13.96 12.90
CA SER A 187 -10.97 15.07 12.18
C SER A 187 -11.30 15.03 10.67
N GLY A 188 -12.03 14.01 10.23
CA GLY A 188 -12.21 13.69 8.83
C GLY A 188 -13.54 14.12 8.21
N ARG A 189 -13.83 13.52 7.08
CA ARG A 189 -14.92 13.88 6.17
C ARG A 189 -16.29 13.42 6.62
N TYR A 190 -16.35 12.41 7.47
CA TYR A 190 -17.60 11.85 8.02
C TYR A 190 -17.53 11.74 9.54
N VAL A 191 -18.71 11.73 10.17
CA VAL A 191 -18.85 11.55 11.61
C VAL A 191 -19.83 10.43 11.92
N TYR A 192 -19.55 9.67 12.99
CA TYR A 192 -20.48 8.66 13.48
C TYR A 192 -21.73 9.30 14.07
N LYS A 193 -22.88 8.78 13.71
CA LYS A 193 -24.18 9.16 14.27
C LYS A 193 -25.04 7.91 14.54
N ASN A 194 -25.94 8.04 15.51
CA ASN A 194 -27.02 7.08 15.69
C ASN A 194 -28.25 7.59 14.93
N ASP A 195 -28.74 6.81 13.99
CA ASP A 195 -29.96 7.10 13.24
C ASP A 195 -30.97 5.97 13.49
N ASN A 196 -31.94 6.23 14.40
CA ASN A 196 -32.98 5.28 14.81
C ASN A 196 -32.45 3.89 15.23
N GLY A 197 -31.38 3.89 16.03
CA GLY A 197 -30.73 2.67 16.55
C GLY A 197 -29.73 2.03 15.58
N LYS A 198 -29.48 2.63 14.40
CA LYS A 198 -28.46 2.19 13.46
C LYS A 198 -27.27 3.14 13.48
N VAL A 199 -26.06 2.58 13.42
CA VAL A 199 -24.84 3.36 13.25
C VAL A 199 -24.73 3.78 11.80
N VAL A 200 -24.54 5.08 11.57
CA VAL A 200 -24.31 5.66 10.25
C VAL A 200 -23.11 6.61 10.31
N LEU A 201 -22.51 6.85 9.16
CA LEU A 201 -21.58 7.96 8.96
C LEU A 201 -22.32 9.06 8.20
N LYS A 202 -22.29 10.29 8.71
CA LYS A 202 -22.83 11.48 8.03
C LYS A 202 -21.68 12.39 7.61
N ALA A 203 -21.75 12.93 6.40
CA ALA A 203 -20.79 13.91 5.91
C ALA A 203 -20.75 15.10 6.86
N THR A 204 -19.56 15.58 7.18
CA THR A 204 -19.34 16.80 7.95
C THR A 204 -19.45 18.02 7.06
N GLU A 205 -19.87 19.17 7.61
CA GLU A 205 -19.82 20.46 6.93
C GLU A 205 -18.48 21.19 7.18
N GLU A 206 -17.68 20.66 8.13
CA GLU A 206 -16.39 21.23 8.45
C GLU A 206 -15.37 21.01 7.31
N ASN A 207 -14.38 21.87 7.27
CA ASN A 207 -13.25 21.82 6.33
C ASN A 207 -13.65 21.83 4.83
N GLY A 208 -14.90 22.23 4.49
CA GLY A 208 -15.35 22.42 3.10
C GLY A 208 -15.65 21.12 2.33
N PHE A 209 -15.84 20.01 3.02
CA PHE A 209 -16.19 18.74 2.36
C PHE A 209 -17.62 18.75 1.81
N ASP A 210 -17.78 18.53 0.49
CA ASP A 210 -19.07 18.53 -0.21
C ASP A 210 -19.25 17.30 -1.12
N PRO A 211 -19.53 16.12 -0.56
CA PRO A 211 -19.67 14.88 -1.33
C PRO A 211 -21.06 14.71 -1.95
N TYR A 212 -21.17 13.78 -2.92
CA TYR A 212 -22.47 13.28 -3.36
C TYR A 212 -23.09 12.34 -2.32
N ILE A 213 -22.27 11.48 -1.68
CA ILE A 213 -22.70 10.52 -0.66
C ILE A 213 -22.68 11.22 0.69
N THR A 214 -23.85 11.65 1.19
CA THR A 214 -23.96 12.39 2.44
C THR A 214 -24.17 11.50 3.68
N THR A 215 -24.61 10.27 3.47
CA THR A 215 -24.83 9.28 4.53
C THR A 215 -24.35 7.90 4.08
N ILE A 216 -23.55 7.27 4.93
CA ILE A 216 -23.07 5.89 4.75
C ILE A 216 -23.71 5.03 5.83
N THR A 217 -24.49 4.03 5.42
CA THR A 217 -25.09 3.08 6.37
C THR A 217 -24.08 2.00 6.75
N LEU A 218 -23.87 1.77 8.05
CA LEU A 218 -22.99 0.72 8.52
C LEU A 218 -23.77 -0.57 8.78
N VAL A 219 -23.29 -1.66 8.17
CA VAL A 219 -23.87 -3.00 8.28
C VAL A 219 -22.96 -3.86 9.14
N ASN A 220 -23.52 -4.39 10.25
CA ASN A 220 -22.71 -5.24 11.14
C ASN A 220 -22.43 -6.60 10.48
N ILE A 221 -21.14 -6.86 10.20
CA ILE A 221 -20.65 -8.13 9.65
C ILE A 221 -19.43 -8.55 10.48
N ALA A 222 -19.62 -9.49 11.39
CA ALA A 222 -18.57 -9.97 12.28
C ALA A 222 -17.62 -10.99 11.62
N ALA A 223 -18.13 -11.80 10.68
CA ALA A 223 -17.37 -12.86 10.05
C ALA A 223 -16.76 -12.40 8.72
N ALA A 224 -15.45 -12.44 8.61
CA ALA A 224 -14.72 -11.99 7.42
C ALA A 224 -15.09 -12.74 6.13
N ASP A 225 -15.42 -14.02 6.22
CA ASP A 225 -15.88 -14.86 5.10
C ASP A 225 -17.29 -14.50 4.60
N SER A 226 -18.06 -13.76 5.40
CA SER A 226 -19.40 -13.26 5.01
C SER A 226 -19.36 -12.01 4.13
N ILE A 227 -18.21 -11.32 4.06
CA ILE A 227 -18.02 -10.07 3.29
C ILE A 227 -18.30 -10.30 1.79
N ASP A 228 -17.78 -11.39 1.20
CA ASP A 228 -17.93 -11.68 -0.22
C ASP A 228 -19.42 -11.88 -0.59
N ASN A 229 -20.15 -12.61 0.27
CA ASN A 229 -21.57 -12.77 0.06
C ASN A 229 -22.34 -11.46 0.22
N ALA A 230 -21.99 -10.63 1.21
CA ALA A 230 -22.63 -9.35 1.45
C ALA A 230 -22.46 -8.37 0.27
N VAL A 231 -21.28 -8.34 -0.37
CA VAL A 231 -21.05 -7.55 -1.59
C VAL A 231 -21.84 -8.11 -2.77
N ASN A 232 -21.85 -9.44 -2.95
CA ASN A 232 -22.53 -10.09 -4.06
C ASN A 232 -24.04 -9.84 -4.08
N ILE A 233 -24.68 -9.84 -2.91
CA ILE A 233 -26.13 -9.59 -2.78
C ILE A 233 -26.48 -8.11 -2.61
N GLY A 234 -25.50 -7.20 -2.63
CA GLY A 234 -25.70 -5.74 -2.47
C GLY A 234 -26.05 -5.31 -1.05
N ASN A 235 -25.80 -6.14 -0.04
CA ASN A 235 -25.97 -5.77 1.37
C ASN A 235 -24.93 -4.72 1.80
N ILE A 236 -23.74 -4.73 1.23
CA ILE A 236 -22.73 -3.68 1.31
C ILE A 236 -22.30 -3.23 -0.09
N SER A 237 -21.87 -2.00 -0.23
CA SER A 237 -21.54 -1.37 -1.51
C SER A 237 -20.06 -1.46 -1.87
N PHE A 238 -19.20 -1.71 -0.90
CA PHE A 238 -17.75 -1.71 -1.05
C PHE A 238 -17.09 -2.65 -0.03
N ALA A 239 -16.02 -3.30 -0.43
CA ALA A 239 -15.15 -4.06 0.46
C ALA A 239 -13.72 -4.13 -0.12
N PHE A 240 -12.73 -4.18 0.75
CA PHE A 240 -11.36 -4.56 0.41
C PHE A 240 -11.13 -6.05 0.70
N ARG A 241 -10.37 -6.70 -0.19
CA ARG A 241 -9.97 -8.11 -0.04
C ARG A 241 -8.46 -8.24 -0.26
N ASP A 242 -7.78 -8.79 0.73
CA ASP A 242 -6.44 -9.34 0.50
C ASP A 242 -6.57 -10.63 -0.32
N MET A 243 -5.87 -10.69 -1.46
CA MET A 243 -5.92 -11.82 -2.39
C MET A 243 -4.99 -12.96 -1.99
N SER A 244 -4.83 -13.20 -0.68
CA SER A 244 -4.05 -14.34 -0.14
C SER A 244 -4.67 -15.69 -0.43
N SER A 245 -5.96 -15.72 -0.81
CA SER A 245 -6.66 -16.90 -1.32
C SER A 245 -7.49 -16.51 -2.54
N ASP A 246 -7.57 -17.37 -3.57
CA ASP A 246 -8.32 -17.08 -4.80
C ASP A 246 -9.85 -17.09 -4.56
N THR A 247 -10.36 -16.00 -3.98
CA THR A 247 -11.80 -15.76 -3.83
C THR A 247 -12.38 -14.93 -4.98
N SER A 248 -11.52 -14.37 -5.86
CA SER A 248 -11.91 -13.43 -6.91
C SER A 248 -12.96 -13.96 -7.87
N LYS A 249 -12.93 -15.27 -8.15
CA LYS A 249 -13.87 -15.94 -9.07
C LYS A 249 -15.31 -15.97 -8.56
N ARG A 250 -15.51 -15.81 -7.25
CA ARG A 250 -16.83 -15.87 -6.60
C ARG A 250 -17.51 -14.51 -6.51
N LEU A 251 -16.83 -13.43 -6.90
CA LEU A 251 -17.33 -12.08 -6.78
C LEU A 251 -17.92 -11.58 -8.09
N SER A 252 -19.19 -11.18 -8.05
CA SER A 252 -19.94 -10.64 -9.20
C SER A 252 -19.93 -9.11 -9.29
N CYS A 253 -19.37 -8.42 -8.31
CA CYS A 253 -19.21 -6.96 -8.21
C CYS A 253 -18.23 -6.39 -9.26
N ALA A 254 -18.12 -5.08 -9.35
CA ALA A 254 -17.00 -4.42 -10.00
C ALA A 254 -15.73 -4.60 -9.16
N LYS A 255 -14.56 -4.67 -9.79
CA LYS A 255 -13.30 -5.00 -9.14
C LYS A 255 -12.19 -4.08 -9.65
N LYS A 256 -11.28 -3.69 -8.74
CA LYS A 256 -10.03 -3.01 -9.09
C LYS A 256 -8.90 -3.55 -8.22
N ALA A 257 -7.75 -3.85 -8.81
CA ALA A 257 -6.56 -4.21 -8.06
C ALA A 257 -5.97 -2.97 -7.35
N VAL A 258 -5.44 -3.18 -6.16
CA VAL A 258 -4.80 -2.15 -5.33
C VAL A 258 -3.42 -2.67 -4.92
N ALA A 259 -2.38 -1.88 -5.13
CA ALA A 259 -1.03 -2.21 -4.70
C ALA A 259 -0.99 -2.39 -3.18
N MET A 260 -0.19 -3.35 -2.72
CA MET A 260 0.06 -3.62 -1.30
C MET A 260 1.55 -3.68 -1.03
N ASN A 261 1.95 -3.32 0.18
CA ASN A 261 3.37 -3.38 0.60
C ASN A 261 3.83 -4.80 0.99
N ASN A 262 3.05 -5.82 0.66
CA ASN A 262 3.38 -7.20 0.98
C ASN A 262 4.41 -7.74 -0.02
N LEU A 263 5.67 -7.79 0.40
CA LEU A 263 6.75 -8.44 -0.33
C LEU A 263 6.72 -9.95 -0.05
N VAL A 264 6.57 -10.75 -1.09
CA VAL A 264 6.87 -12.18 -1.08
C VAL A 264 8.32 -12.36 -1.54
N PHE A 265 9.07 -13.15 -0.79
CA PHE A 265 10.50 -13.33 -1.02
C PHE A 265 10.93 -14.77 -0.77
N LEU A 266 12.05 -15.16 -1.36
CA LEU A 266 12.72 -16.40 -1.04
C LEU A 266 13.79 -16.09 0.00
N GLY A 267 13.58 -16.55 1.24
CA GLY A 267 14.59 -16.48 2.30
C GLY A 267 15.64 -17.55 2.06
N VAL A 268 16.90 -17.23 2.31
CA VAL A 268 18.04 -18.10 2.07
C VAL A 268 18.82 -18.33 3.36
N ASN A 269 19.32 -19.55 3.57
CA ASN A 269 20.20 -19.83 4.69
C ASN A 269 21.65 -19.50 4.34
N SER A 270 22.11 -18.32 4.72
CA SER A 270 23.48 -17.88 4.47
C SER A 270 24.48 -18.30 5.56
N TYR A 271 24.04 -19.06 6.58
CA TYR A 271 24.92 -19.61 7.63
C TYR A 271 25.62 -20.89 7.19
N SER A 272 24.95 -21.75 6.42
CA SER A 272 25.42 -23.10 6.11
C SER A 272 24.84 -23.60 4.78
N GLY A 273 25.35 -24.75 4.31
CA GLY A 273 24.95 -25.35 3.05
C GLY A 273 25.46 -24.57 1.83
N ILE A 274 25.01 -24.97 0.64
CA ILE A 274 25.46 -24.34 -0.61
C ILE A 274 24.92 -22.90 -0.74
N THR A 275 23.83 -22.56 -0.11
CA THR A 275 23.26 -21.22 -0.08
C THR A 275 24.08 -20.21 0.76
N SER A 276 25.11 -20.68 1.51
CA SER A 276 26.08 -19.79 2.14
C SER A 276 26.98 -19.07 1.13
N ASP A 277 27.10 -19.61 -0.11
CA ASP A 277 27.83 -19.01 -1.21
C ASP A 277 26.95 -17.97 -1.94
N PRO A 278 27.37 -16.69 -2.06
CA PRO A 278 26.65 -15.67 -2.80
C PRO A 278 26.41 -16.03 -4.27
N GLN A 279 27.33 -16.72 -4.94
CA GLN A 279 27.18 -17.13 -6.33
C GLN A 279 25.99 -18.08 -6.53
N ILE A 280 25.74 -18.97 -5.57
CA ILE A 280 24.55 -19.83 -5.58
C ILE A 280 23.27 -19.01 -5.38
N ARG A 281 23.28 -18.01 -4.51
CA ARG A 281 22.11 -17.15 -4.31
C ARG A 281 21.79 -16.31 -5.54
N GLN A 282 22.83 -15.81 -6.23
CA GLN A 282 22.70 -15.13 -7.51
C GLN A 282 22.17 -16.07 -8.61
N ALA A 283 22.70 -17.30 -8.68
CA ALA A 283 22.22 -18.32 -9.63
C ALA A 283 20.73 -18.62 -9.41
N ILE A 284 20.30 -18.77 -8.14
CA ILE A 284 18.89 -18.95 -7.80
C ILE A 284 18.06 -17.76 -8.28
N SER A 285 18.49 -16.51 -8.01
CA SER A 285 17.75 -15.31 -8.42
C SER A 285 17.61 -15.20 -9.95
N LEU A 286 18.67 -15.52 -10.71
CA LEU A 286 18.67 -15.50 -12.17
C LEU A 286 17.77 -16.57 -12.81
N ALA A 287 17.58 -17.70 -12.11
CA ALA A 287 16.72 -18.78 -12.59
C ALA A 287 15.22 -18.47 -12.46
N LEU A 288 14.83 -17.42 -11.73
CA LEU A 288 13.43 -17.15 -11.39
C LEU A 288 12.77 -16.21 -12.43
N ASP A 289 11.69 -16.69 -13.03
CA ASP A 289 10.73 -15.89 -13.79
C ASP A 289 9.66 -15.35 -12.84
N ARG A 290 9.82 -14.10 -12.45
CA ARG A 290 8.97 -13.41 -11.48
C ARG A 290 7.60 -13.08 -12.05
N THR A 291 7.51 -12.85 -13.37
CA THR A 291 6.23 -12.62 -14.05
C THR A 291 5.38 -13.88 -14.00
N VAL A 292 5.95 -15.05 -14.30
CA VAL A 292 5.24 -16.34 -14.20
C VAL A 292 4.80 -16.63 -12.76
N LEU A 293 5.62 -16.28 -11.75
CA LEU A 293 5.24 -16.42 -10.36
C LEU A 293 4.02 -15.54 -10.00
N ALA A 294 4.01 -14.29 -10.45
CA ALA A 294 2.91 -13.35 -10.21
C ALA A 294 1.61 -13.78 -10.89
N GLU A 295 1.68 -14.16 -12.16
CA GLU A 295 0.52 -14.54 -12.96
C GLU A 295 -0.07 -15.88 -12.53
N SER A 296 0.78 -16.89 -12.33
CA SER A 296 0.31 -18.27 -12.12
C SER A 296 0.04 -18.60 -10.66
N ALA A 297 0.89 -18.16 -9.70
CA ALA A 297 0.69 -18.44 -8.30
C ALA A 297 -0.26 -17.45 -7.63
N TYR A 298 -0.34 -16.20 -8.11
CA TYR A 298 -1.14 -15.13 -7.53
C TYR A 298 -2.26 -14.63 -8.47
N SER A 299 -2.54 -15.34 -9.56
CA SER A 299 -3.63 -15.05 -10.51
C SER A 299 -3.59 -13.60 -11.05
N GLY A 300 -2.40 -13.02 -11.22
CA GLY A 300 -2.17 -11.63 -11.63
C GLY A 300 -2.37 -10.59 -10.52
N TYR A 301 -2.67 -11.01 -9.27
CA TYR A 301 -2.76 -10.11 -8.11
C TYR A 301 -1.41 -9.95 -7.41
N ALA A 302 -0.37 -9.76 -8.21
CA ALA A 302 0.98 -9.40 -7.76
C ALA A 302 1.74 -8.72 -8.91
N ASP A 303 2.76 -7.94 -8.57
CA ASP A 303 3.76 -7.40 -9.48
C ASP A 303 5.10 -8.08 -9.25
N ALA A 304 5.86 -8.35 -10.32
CA ALA A 304 7.21 -8.87 -10.22
C ALA A 304 8.10 -7.90 -9.44
N ALA A 305 8.85 -8.40 -8.45
CA ALA A 305 9.79 -7.59 -7.69
C ALA A 305 11.11 -7.47 -8.49
N VAL A 306 11.17 -6.48 -9.38
CA VAL A 306 12.36 -6.16 -10.18
C VAL A 306 13.36 -5.27 -9.43
N SER A 307 13.02 -4.85 -8.22
CA SER A 307 13.83 -4.03 -7.32
C SER A 307 13.74 -4.56 -5.89
N ILE A 308 14.59 -4.03 -5.02
CA ILE A 308 14.56 -4.27 -3.57
C ILE A 308 13.31 -3.59 -2.96
N PHE A 309 12.93 -2.44 -3.49
CA PHE A 309 11.76 -1.65 -3.07
C PHE A 309 10.55 -1.95 -3.97
N HIS A 310 9.37 -1.56 -3.48
CA HIS A 310 8.13 -1.63 -4.28
C HIS A 310 8.31 -0.89 -5.62
N PRO A 311 7.83 -1.42 -6.76
CA PRO A 311 7.99 -0.78 -8.08
C PRO A 311 7.44 0.64 -8.17
N SER A 312 6.42 0.96 -7.36
CA SER A 312 5.85 2.31 -7.29
C SER A 312 6.59 3.25 -6.32
N PHE A 313 7.57 2.77 -5.54
CA PHE A 313 8.30 3.62 -4.59
C PHE A 313 9.34 4.49 -5.31
N LYS A 314 8.89 5.58 -5.90
CA LYS A 314 9.71 6.46 -6.74
C LYS A 314 10.72 7.32 -5.96
N SER A 315 10.48 7.55 -4.67
CA SER A 315 11.38 8.33 -3.81
C SER A 315 12.80 7.77 -3.72
N ALA A 316 12.98 6.46 -3.90
CA ALA A 316 14.29 5.82 -3.97
C ALA A 316 14.92 5.85 -5.37
N GLY A 317 14.24 6.44 -6.38
CA GLY A 317 14.66 6.43 -7.77
C GLY A 317 14.34 5.13 -8.51
N ASP A 318 14.55 5.14 -9.82
CA ASP A 318 14.32 3.96 -10.68
C ASP A 318 15.50 2.98 -10.54
N VAL A 319 15.36 2.01 -9.64
CA VAL A 319 16.34 0.94 -9.45
C VAL A 319 15.75 -0.37 -9.96
N THR A 320 16.17 -0.81 -11.14
CA THR A 320 15.94 -2.17 -11.62
C THR A 320 17.18 -3.00 -11.31
N LEU A 321 17.06 -3.99 -10.45
CA LEU A 321 18.14 -4.87 -10.02
C LEU A 321 17.96 -6.30 -10.54
N PHE A 322 16.71 -6.76 -10.64
CA PHE A 322 16.37 -8.11 -11.03
C PHE A 322 15.63 -8.12 -12.36
N SER A 323 15.85 -9.17 -13.15
CA SER A 323 14.99 -9.45 -14.31
C SER A 323 13.61 -9.92 -13.83
N ASP A 324 12.57 -9.55 -14.55
CA ASP A 324 11.22 -10.10 -14.41
C ASP A 324 11.10 -11.52 -15.00
N SER A 325 11.97 -11.87 -15.93
CA SER A 325 12.07 -13.17 -16.62
C SER A 325 13.33 -13.94 -16.22
N ALA A 326 13.28 -15.26 -16.32
CA ALA A 326 14.41 -16.13 -16.01
C ALA A 326 15.51 -16.07 -17.08
N ASP A 327 16.77 -16.00 -16.63
CA ASP A 327 17.95 -16.30 -17.46
C ASP A 327 18.60 -17.60 -16.99
N THR A 328 18.08 -18.71 -17.49
CA THR A 328 18.56 -20.06 -17.15
C THR A 328 20.02 -20.30 -17.56
N ALA A 329 20.49 -19.62 -18.61
CA ALA A 329 21.88 -19.79 -19.08
C ALA A 329 22.84 -19.09 -18.09
N MET A 330 22.56 -17.85 -17.71
CA MET A 330 23.33 -17.12 -16.72
C MET A 330 23.25 -17.77 -15.35
N ALA A 331 22.09 -18.32 -14.96
CA ALA A 331 21.92 -19.06 -13.71
C ALA A 331 22.85 -20.28 -13.64
N LYS A 332 22.94 -21.08 -14.70
CA LYS A 332 23.89 -22.20 -14.81
C LYS A 332 25.34 -21.75 -14.74
N GLN A 333 25.66 -20.63 -15.39
CA GLN A 333 27.01 -20.08 -15.37
C GLN A 333 27.39 -19.64 -13.93
N ALA A 334 26.51 -18.91 -13.23
CA ALA A 334 26.74 -18.49 -11.86
C ALA A 334 26.88 -19.68 -10.89
N ALA A 335 26.05 -20.71 -11.03
CA ALA A 335 26.17 -21.95 -10.26
C ALA A 335 27.51 -22.65 -10.50
N ASN A 336 27.98 -22.72 -11.73
CA ASN A 336 29.27 -23.31 -12.06
C ASN A 336 30.45 -22.50 -11.49
N GLN A 337 30.32 -21.18 -11.39
CA GLN A 337 31.37 -20.31 -10.82
C GLN A 337 31.56 -20.54 -9.31
N SER A 338 30.56 -21.05 -8.59
CA SER A 338 30.69 -21.44 -7.19
C SER A 338 31.68 -22.59 -6.97
N GLY A 339 32.02 -23.34 -8.02
CA GLY A 339 32.88 -24.53 -7.95
C GLY A 339 32.21 -25.75 -7.30
N ILE A 340 30.91 -25.69 -7.01
CA ILE A 340 30.14 -26.81 -6.46
C ILE A 340 29.81 -27.81 -7.58
N ASP A 341 30.06 -29.11 -7.36
CA ASP A 341 29.71 -30.17 -8.34
C ASP A 341 28.18 -30.15 -8.57
N GLY A 342 27.74 -30.22 -9.82
CA GLY A 342 26.33 -30.24 -10.20
C GLY A 342 25.49 -31.32 -9.48
N LYS A 343 26.11 -32.43 -9.05
CA LYS A 343 25.42 -33.44 -8.21
C LYS A 343 25.04 -32.94 -6.81
N ASP A 344 25.75 -31.94 -6.32
CA ASP A 344 25.58 -31.40 -4.97
C ASP A 344 24.69 -30.17 -4.96
N LEU A 345 24.14 -29.73 -6.13
CA LEU A 345 23.19 -28.63 -6.24
C LEU A 345 21.78 -29.07 -5.77
N SER A 346 21.69 -29.64 -4.57
CA SER A 346 20.43 -30.06 -3.95
C SER A 346 19.98 -29.10 -2.87
N LEU A 347 18.70 -28.66 -2.95
CA LEU A 347 18.10 -27.71 -2.00
C LEU A 347 16.69 -28.12 -1.61
N SER A 348 16.32 -27.78 -0.38
CA SER A 348 14.94 -27.83 0.08
C SER A 348 14.29 -26.43 0.06
N VAL A 349 13.01 -26.36 -0.30
CA VAL A 349 12.19 -25.13 -0.22
C VAL A 349 11.08 -25.38 0.80
N LEU A 350 11.20 -24.74 1.95
CA LEU A 350 10.23 -24.79 3.03
C LEU A 350 9.07 -23.82 2.73
N VAL A 351 7.83 -24.27 2.88
CA VAL A 351 6.62 -23.48 2.67
C VAL A 351 5.53 -23.87 3.67
N ASP A 352 4.70 -22.91 4.06
CA ASP A 352 3.52 -23.15 4.89
C ASP A 352 2.31 -23.69 4.09
N THR A 353 1.16 -23.79 4.75
CA THR A 353 -0.07 -24.29 4.14
C THR A 353 -0.82 -23.27 3.26
N ASN A 354 -0.31 -22.05 3.09
CA ASN A 354 -0.91 -21.05 2.21
C ASN A 354 -0.84 -21.53 0.75
N GLU A 355 -1.97 -21.55 0.07
CA GLU A 355 -2.06 -22.13 -1.28
C GLU A 355 -1.27 -21.36 -2.33
N ASN A 356 -1.25 -20.02 -2.26
CA ASN A 356 -0.50 -19.21 -3.22
C ASN A 356 1.01 -19.38 -3.01
N LYS A 357 1.47 -19.42 -1.76
CA LYS A 357 2.89 -19.68 -1.45
C LYS A 357 3.31 -21.08 -1.87
N PHE A 358 2.43 -22.07 -1.68
CA PHE A 358 2.70 -23.44 -2.11
C PHE A 358 2.74 -23.56 -3.64
N ALA A 359 1.83 -22.89 -4.35
CA ALA A 359 1.88 -22.81 -5.83
C ALA A 359 3.16 -22.11 -6.29
N CYS A 360 3.55 -21.00 -5.64
CA CYS A 360 4.80 -20.30 -5.91
C CYS A 360 6.01 -21.21 -5.70
N ALA A 361 6.09 -21.98 -4.60
CA ALA A 361 7.17 -22.91 -4.34
C ALA A 361 7.29 -24.01 -5.41
N ASN A 362 6.18 -24.53 -5.95
CA ASN A 362 6.19 -25.50 -7.03
C ASN A 362 6.71 -24.90 -8.35
N LEU A 363 6.37 -23.65 -8.66
CA LEU A 363 6.92 -22.96 -9.84
C LEU A 363 8.42 -22.69 -9.66
N ILE A 364 8.85 -22.21 -8.47
CA ILE A 364 10.27 -22.04 -8.14
C ILE A 364 11.03 -23.35 -8.33
N LYS A 365 10.48 -24.48 -7.84
CA LYS A 365 11.07 -25.82 -8.08
C LYS A 365 11.31 -26.05 -9.56
N THR A 366 10.28 -25.89 -10.39
CA THR A 366 10.38 -26.15 -11.84
C THR A 366 11.45 -25.27 -12.50
N GLN A 367 11.52 -23.98 -12.13
CA GLN A 367 12.48 -23.03 -12.69
C GLN A 367 13.92 -23.34 -12.25
N LEU A 368 14.12 -23.67 -10.98
CA LEU A 368 15.44 -24.05 -10.47
C LEU A 368 15.92 -25.40 -11.04
N GLU A 369 15.02 -26.37 -11.23
CA GLU A 369 15.35 -27.65 -11.89
C GLU A 369 15.79 -27.43 -13.34
N ALA A 370 15.17 -26.50 -14.06
CA ALA A 370 15.63 -26.11 -15.41
C ALA A 370 17.04 -25.48 -15.39
N ALA A 371 17.44 -24.85 -14.30
CA ALA A 371 18.77 -24.30 -14.08
C ALA A 371 19.79 -25.33 -13.57
N GLY A 372 19.38 -26.58 -13.33
CA GLY A 372 20.28 -27.67 -12.92
C GLY A 372 20.30 -28.00 -11.42
N PHE A 373 19.47 -27.36 -10.63
CA PHE A 373 19.31 -27.71 -9.22
C PHE A 373 18.39 -28.93 -9.06
N SER A 374 18.54 -29.63 -7.93
CA SER A 374 17.60 -30.66 -7.47
C SER A 374 16.80 -30.11 -6.30
N ILE A 375 15.47 -30.00 -6.44
CA ILE A 375 14.63 -29.27 -5.49
C ILE A 375 13.62 -30.19 -4.81
N LYS A 376 13.62 -30.19 -3.48
CA LYS A 376 12.60 -30.81 -2.62
C LYS A 376 11.70 -29.75 -2.00
N ILE A 377 10.38 -29.84 -2.22
CA ILE A 377 9.42 -28.99 -1.49
C ILE A 377 9.09 -29.64 -0.14
N GLU A 378 9.12 -28.82 0.91
CA GLU A 378 8.76 -29.22 2.28
C GLU A 378 7.59 -28.35 2.76
N LYS A 379 6.36 -28.89 2.62
CA LYS A 379 5.12 -28.21 3.03
C LYS A 379 4.81 -28.57 4.47
N GLU A 380 4.69 -27.55 5.33
CA GLU A 380 4.51 -27.71 6.76
C GLU A 380 3.30 -26.93 7.28
N SER A 381 2.78 -27.32 8.45
CA SER A 381 1.82 -26.48 9.16
C SER A 381 2.44 -25.12 9.49
N VAL A 382 1.61 -24.05 9.60
CA VAL A 382 2.08 -22.69 9.93
C VAL A 382 2.92 -22.68 11.20
N LYS A 383 2.56 -23.50 12.23
CA LYS A 383 3.32 -23.61 13.48
C LYS A 383 4.71 -24.22 13.25
N GLU A 384 4.79 -25.30 12.50
CA GLU A 384 6.05 -26.00 12.23
C GLU A 384 6.94 -25.20 11.28
N TYR A 385 6.36 -24.58 10.25
CA TYR A 385 7.05 -23.64 9.38
C TYR A 385 7.73 -22.52 10.19
N ARG A 386 6.99 -21.84 11.08
CA ARG A 386 7.56 -20.79 11.96
C ARG A 386 8.66 -21.31 12.88
N ARG A 387 8.49 -22.50 13.44
CA ARG A 387 9.52 -23.15 14.28
C ARG A 387 10.80 -23.38 13.47
N ARG A 388 10.68 -23.96 12.28
CA ARG A 388 11.83 -24.31 11.44
C ARG A 388 12.58 -23.08 10.98
N ILE A 389 11.90 -22.05 10.47
CA ILE A 389 12.58 -20.81 10.05
C ILE A 389 13.29 -20.14 11.23
N SER A 390 12.68 -20.11 12.42
CA SER A 390 13.31 -19.50 13.61
C SER A 390 14.56 -20.22 14.08
N LYS A 391 14.69 -21.50 13.75
CA LYS A 391 15.87 -22.34 14.08
C LYS A 391 16.87 -22.47 12.93
N GLY A 392 16.59 -21.90 11.74
CA GLY A 392 17.45 -22.04 10.56
C GLY A 392 17.42 -23.46 9.95
N GLU A 393 16.36 -24.23 10.17
CA GLU A 393 16.20 -25.60 9.67
C GLU A 393 15.58 -25.59 8.25
N PHE A 394 16.30 -25.00 7.29
CA PHE A 394 15.91 -24.86 5.87
C PHE A 394 17.14 -24.51 5.02
N ASP A 395 17.08 -24.77 3.72
CA ASP A 395 17.98 -24.15 2.74
C ASP A 395 17.36 -22.86 2.18
N LEU A 396 16.10 -22.98 1.72
CA LEU A 396 15.28 -21.89 1.23
C LEU A 396 13.90 -21.92 1.91
N TYR A 397 13.23 -20.77 2.02
CA TYR A 397 11.82 -20.71 2.42
C TYR A 397 11.06 -19.61 1.67
N VAL A 398 9.79 -19.85 1.38
CA VAL A 398 8.90 -18.81 0.80
C VAL A 398 8.34 -17.97 1.94
N GLY A 399 8.90 -16.76 2.09
CA GLY A 399 8.48 -15.78 3.10
C GLY A 399 7.53 -14.74 2.56
N GLU A 400 6.86 -14.03 3.46
CA GLU A 400 6.07 -12.84 3.17
C GLU A 400 6.20 -11.86 4.32
N ILE A 401 6.38 -10.58 3.98
CA ILE A 401 6.39 -9.49 4.95
C ILE A 401 5.67 -8.28 4.38
N LYS A 402 4.89 -7.60 5.21
CA LYS A 402 4.35 -6.29 4.89
C LYS A 402 5.38 -5.23 5.29
N LEU A 403 5.96 -4.54 4.33
CA LEU A 403 6.81 -3.38 4.57
C LEU A 403 5.95 -2.17 4.99
N ALA A 404 6.52 -1.26 5.74
CA ALA A 404 5.89 0.02 6.04
C ALA A 404 5.94 0.95 4.80
N ASP A 405 5.20 2.06 4.82
CA ASP A 405 5.08 2.96 3.67
C ASP A 405 6.38 3.71 3.33
N ASP A 406 7.35 3.69 4.22
CA ASP A 406 8.73 4.15 4.01
C ASP A 406 9.65 3.13 3.33
N MET A 407 9.12 1.94 2.99
CA MET A 407 9.86 0.81 2.42
C MET A 407 11.11 0.41 3.21
N CYS A 408 11.13 0.64 4.52
CA CYS A 408 12.26 0.30 5.38
C CYS A 408 12.56 -1.20 5.39
N LEU A 409 13.85 -1.55 5.21
CA LEU A 409 14.34 -2.92 5.12
C LEU A 409 14.89 -3.48 6.45
N TYR A 410 14.80 -2.76 7.55
CA TYR A 410 15.20 -3.26 8.87
C TYR A 410 14.50 -4.54 9.31
N PRO A 411 13.28 -4.90 8.84
CA PRO A 411 12.76 -6.25 9.07
C PRO A 411 13.69 -7.39 8.62
N PHE A 412 14.58 -7.15 7.67
CA PHE A 412 15.61 -8.10 7.22
C PHE A 412 16.96 -7.93 7.94
N PHE A 413 17.32 -6.70 8.31
CA PHE A 413 18.67 -6.34 8.77
C PHE A 413 18.75 -6.09 10.28
N ASP A 414 17.64 -5.94 10.99
CA ASP A 414 17.65 -5.81 12.44
C ASP A 414 17.58 -7.17 13.15
N LYS A 415 18.24 -7.29 14.29
CA LYS A 415 18.26 -8.53 15.12
C LYS A 415 16.87 -8.92 15.63
N SER A 416 15.95 -7.98 15.74
CA SER A 416 14.55 -8.19 16.11
C SER A 416 13.62 -8.32 14.90
N GLY A 417 14.13 -8.13 13.69
CA GLY A 417 13.35 -8.08 12.45
C GLY A 417 12.62 -9.39 12.12
N GLY A 418 11.38 -9.26 11.65
CA GLY A 418 10.50 -10.41 11.39
C GLY A 418 10.90 -11.27 10.21
N ALA A 419 11.73 -10.75 9.29
CA ALA A 419 12.17 -11.43 8.07
C ALA A 419 13.68 -11.78 8.05
N ARG A 420 14.40 -11.58 9.15
CA ARG A 420 15.87 -11.78 9.26
C ARG A 420 16.35 -13.23 9.17
N TYR A 421 15.46 -14.19 9.20
CA TYR A 421 15.80 -15.60 9.33
C TYR A 421 16.64 -16.10 8.15
N GLY A 422 17.77 -16.76 8.49
CA GLY A 422 18.75 -17.23 7.50
C GLY A 422 19.79 -16.19 7.08
N ILE A 423 19.60 -14.91 7.41
CA ILE A 423 20.53 -13.84 7.04
C ILE A 423 21.68 -13.75 8.06
N ASN A 424 22.89 -14.00 7.61
CA ASN A 424 24.08 -13.95 8.45
C ASN A 424 24.72 -12.56 8.42
N LEU A 425 24.16 -11.62 9.21
CA LEU A 425 24.61 -10.23 9.29
C LEU A 425 26.12 -10.07 9.61
N LYS A 426 26.76 -11.08 10.22
CA LYS A 426 28.21 -11.02 10.49
C LYS A 426 29.09 -11.18 9.25
N LYS A 427 28.53 -11.66 8.15
CA LYS A 427 29.24 -11.89 6.88
C LYS A 427 28.79 -10.95 5.78
N LEU A 428 27.82 -10.07 6.08
CA LEU A 428 27.29 -9.09 5.14
C LEU A 428 27.90 -7.71 5.43
N SER A 429 27.90 -6.87 4.43
CA SER A 429 28.21 -5.44 4.51
C SER A 429 27.03 -4.58 4.07
N CYS A 430 26.06 -5.17 3.38
CA CYS A 430 24.94 -4.42 2.79
C CYS A 430 24.00 -3.84 3.86
N ASP A 431 23.89 -4.42 5.07
CA ASP A 431 23.12 -3.87 6.18
C ASP A 431 23.76 -2.59 6.76
N ASP A 432 25.09 -2.56 6.91
CA ASP A 432 25.81 -1.35 7.30
C ASP A 432 25.72 -0.26 6.21
N ILE A 433 25.86 -0.65 4.93
CA ILE A 433 25.72 0.28 3.80
C ILE A 433 24.30 0.79 3.69
N TYR A 434 23.27 -0.03 4.00
CA TYR A 434 21.88 0.42 4.07
C TYR A 434 21.69 1.48 5.15
N SER A 435 22.27 1.29 6.33
CA SER A 435 22.23 2.29 7.41
C SER A 435 22.94 3.60 7.00
N GLN A 436 24.08 3.50 6.30
CA GLN A 436 24.79 4.67 5.73
C GLN A 436 23.93 5.37 4.66
N TYR A 437 23.21 4.62 3.81
CA TYR A 437 22.29 5.20 2.84
C TYR A 437 21.15 5.98 3.53
N LEU A 438 20.49 5.41 4.51
CA LEU A 438 19.43 6.09 5.24
C LEU A 438 19.92 7.34 5.96
N SER A 439 21.18 7.37 6.43
CA SER A 439 21.79 8.53 7.07
C SER A 439 22.39 9.56 6.08
N GLY A 440 22.32 9.29 4.77
CA GLY A 440 22.91 10.14 3.73
C GLY A 440 24.43 10.08 3.63
N GLU A 441 25.06 9.04 4.23
CA GLU A 441 26.51 8.82 4.20
C GLU A 441 26.95 7.95 3.01
N ALA A 442 25.99 7.26 2.39
CA ALA A 442 26.20 6.48 1.17
C ALA A 442 25.08 6.74 0.16
N GLU A 443 25.43 6.67 -1.11
CA GLU A 443 24.47 6.71 -2.21
C GLU A 443 23.72 5.40 -2.33
N LEU A 444 22.45 5.43 -2.80
CA LEU A 444 21.63 4.26 -3.03
C LEU A 444 22.34 3.21 -3.90
N GLY A 445 23.03 3.63 -4.97
CA GLY A 445 23.76 2.74 -5.86
C GLY A 445 24.77 1.85 -5.16
N LYS A 446 25.45 2.37 -4.12
CA LYS A 446 26.40 1.59 -3.31
C LYS A 446 25.68 0.46 -2.55
N PHE A 447 24.51 0.76 -1.97
CA PHE A 447 23.70 -0.25 -1.29
C PHE A 447 23.18 -1.32 -2.27
N VAL A 448 22.66 -0.88 -3.41
CA VAL A 448 22.14 -1.77 -4.45
C VAL A 448 23.20 -2.76 -4.94
N LEU A 449 24.44 -2.30 -5.19
CA LEU A 449 25.54 -3.16 -5.58
C LEU A 449 25.88 -4.18 -4.50
N ALA A 450 26.03 -3.73 -3.24
CA ALA A 450 26.31 -4.64 -2.12
C ALA A 450 25.19 -5.67 -1.92
N PHE A 451 23.93 -5.25 -2.04
CA PHE A 451 22.79 -6.16 -1.96
C PHE A 451 22.83 -7.22 -3.08
N ASN A 452 23.13 -6.81 -4.33
CA ASN A 452 23.24 -7.72 -5.46
C ASN A 452 24.37 -8.73 -5.27
N ASP A 453 25.53 -8.29 -4.79
CA ASP A 453 26.69 -9.15 -4.58
C ASP A 453 26.47 -10.14 -3.45
N GLU A 454 25.80 -9.73 -2.39
CA GLU A 454 25.57 -10.53 -1.20
C GLU A 454 24.26 -11.30 -1.20
N MET A 455 23.23 -10.81 -1.88
CA MET A 455 21.89 -11.39 -2.04
C MET A 455 21.34 -11.99 -0.72
N PRO A 456 21.12 -11.18 0.32
CA PRO A 456 20.72 -11.67 1.65
C PRO A 456 19.37 -12.37 1.67
N TYR A 457 18.49 -12.01 0.76
CA TYR A 457 17.22 -12.64 0.40
C TYR A 457 16.91 -12.33 -1.05
N ILE A 458 15.99 -13.07 -1.66
CA ILE A 458 15.64 -12.91 -3.07
C ILE A 458 14.20 -12.38 -3.17
N PRO A 459 13.99 -11.11 -3.53
CA PRO A 459 12.66 -10.57 -3.81
C PRO A 459 12.00 -11.32 -4.96
N LEU A 460 10.71 -11.68 -4.80
CA LEU A 460 9.95 -12.41 -5.79
C LEU A 460 8.86 -11.53 -6.41
N LEU A 461 7.95 -11.01 -5.57
CA LEU A 461 6.82 -10.21 -6.02
C LEU A 461 6.26 -9.34 -4.89
N TYR A 462 5.56 -8.27 -5.27
CA TYR A 462 4.72 -7.48 -4.39
C TYR A 462 3.24 -7.83 -4.64
N LYS A 463 2.51 -8.17 -3.59
CA LYS A 463 1.10 -8.53 -3.69
C LYS A 463 0.23 -7.34 -4.04
N LYS A 464 -0.90 -7.63 -4.66
CA LYS A 464 -2.04 -6.72 -4.81
C LYS A 464 -3.22 -7.24 -4.02
N GLY A 465 -3.93 -6.31 -3.40
CA GLY A 465 -5.29 -6.54 -2.93
C GLY A 465 -6.31 -6.22 -4.02
N MET A 466 -7.57 -6.37 -3.68
CA MET A 466 -8.68 -6.07 -4.56
C MET A 466 -9.75 -5.28 -3.81
N ILE A 467 -10.18 -4.17 -4.36
CA ILE A 467 -11.42 -3.54 -3.96
C ILE A 467 -12.57 -4.09 -4.80
N CYS A 468 -13.66 -4.41 -4.13
CA CYS A 468 -14.91 -4.91 -4.69
C CYS A 468 -15.99 -3.88 -4.42
N TYR A 469 -16.72 -3.45 -5.43
CA TYR A 469 -17.74 -2.42 -5.24
C TYR A 469 -18.96 -2.62 -6.12
N SER A 470 -20.07 -2.00 -5.74
CA SER A 470 -21.33 -2.04 -6.50
C SER A 470 -21.14 -1.53 -7.92
N LYS A 471 -21.64 -2.24 -8.92
CA LYS A 471 -21.62 -1.81 -10.33
C LYS A 471 -22.39 -0.50 -10.57
N ALA A 472 -23.30 -0.15 -9.67
CA ALA A 472 -24.05 1.09 -9.71
C ALA A 472 -23.24 2.30 -9.18
N LEU A 473 -22.17 2.04 -8.38
CA LEU A 473 -21.29 3.08 -7.88
C LEU A 473 -20.42 3.61 -9.02
N LYS A 474 -20.42 4.91 -9.22
CA LYS A 474 -19.65 5.64 -10.22
C LYS A 474 -18.64 6.56 -9.54
N GLY A 475 -17.64 6.95 -10.28
CA GLY A 475 -16.50 7.74 -9.84
C GLY A 475 -15.20 6.96 -10.07
N ASP A 476 -14.08 7.62 -9.90
CA ASP A 476 -12.79 6.96 -9.98
C ASP A 476 -12.40 6.38 -8.61
N MET A 477 -12.43 5.07 -8.49
CA MET A 477 -12.05 4.34 -7.28
C MET A 477 -10.52 4.27 -7.20
N GLN A 478 -9.84 5.39 -6.94
CA GLN A 478 -8.37 5.48 -6.93
C GLN A 478 -7.72 5.01 -5.63
N GLY A 479 -8.46 4.45 -4.71
CA GLY A 479 -7.92 4.07 -3.40
C GLY A 479 -6.60 3.30 -3.49
N TYR A 480 -5.68 3.63 -2.60
CA TYR A 480 -4.47 2.85 -2.32
C TYR A 480 -4.59 2.18 -0.96
N TYR A 481 -3.71 1.26 -0.68
CA TYR A 481 -3.75 0.54 0.59
C TYR A 481 -3.51 1.50 1.76
N GLY A 482 -4.49 1.60 2.66
CA GLY A 482 -4.48 2.54 3.78
C GLY A 482 -5.51 3.66 3.64
N ASN A 483 -5.79 4.17 2.43
CA ASN A 483 -6.84 5.15 2.17
C ASN A 483 -7.65 4.80 0.91
N PHE A 484 -8.59 3.86 1.04
CA PHE A 484 -9.45 3.42 -0.06
C PHE A 484 -10.48 4.48 -0.49
N PHE A 485 -10.68 5.51 0.29
CA PHE A 485 -11.71 6.53 0.11
C PHE A 485 -11.14 7.91 -0.19
N SER A 486 -9.91 8.01 -0.65
CA SER A 486 -9.20 9.29 -0.88
C SER A 486 -10.01 10.29 -1.69
N ASN A 487 -10.77 9.85 -2.69
CA ASN A 487 -11.59 10.67 -3.57
C ASN A 487 -13.10 10.37 -3.49
N ILE A 488 -13.60 9.96 -2.31
CA ILE A 488 -15.01 9.61 -2.09
C ILE A 488 -15.98 10.75 -2.38
N ASP A 489 -15.52 12.00 -2.37
CA ASP A 489 -16.27 13.19 -2.73
C ASP A 489 -16.75 13.18 -4.19
N SER A 490 -16.07 12.44 -5.07
CA SER A 490 -16.42 12.24 -6.48
C SER A 490 -17.37 11.07 -6.71
N TRP A 491 -17.56 10.19 -5.72
CA TRP A 491 -18.35 8.97 -5.87
C TRP A 491 -19.85 9.25 -5.82
N ASN A 492 -20.61 8.62 -6.70
CA ASN A 492 -22.05 8.77 -6.74
C ASN A 492 -22.74 7.49 -7.26
N PHE A 493 -24.04 7.39 -7.02
CA PHE A 493 -24.89 6.42 -7.66
C PHE A 493 -25.67 7.12 -8.77
N THR A 494 -25.42 6.75 -10.01
CA THR A 494 -26.27 7.20 -11.11
C THR A 494 -27.56 6.40 -11.13
N SER A 495 -28.68 7.09 -11.04
CA SER A 495 -30.01 6.56 -11.34
C SER A 495 -30.12 6.12 -12.81
#